data_0e60b3c97ae4def4b7784899b4e90125
#
_entry.id   0e60b3c97ae4def4b7784899b4e90125
#
_cell.length_a   1.000
_cell.length_b   1.000
_cell.length_c   1.000
_cell.angle_alpha   90.00
_cell.angle_beta   90.00
_cell.angle_gamma   90.00
#
_symmetry.space_group_name_H-M   'P 1'
#
loop_
_entity.id
_entity.type
_entity.pdbx_description
1 polymer ?
#
loop_
_entity_poly.entity_id
_entity_poly.type
_entity_poly.pdbx_seq_one_letter_code
_entity_poly.pdbx_strand_id
1 'polypeptide(L)'
;MIKKYIVLLLLALTSLAAKAQNVKGYVRSSNKGVPGVVVSDGDSVTVTDENGYYALQSDKRNGYVFYTLPRGYEPTLQDGFRPQFWQALKYSVNLTETHSFTIMRRDNDDYSLVIGADSHLANRTSDLSQFKNGYMECLKAEKKAVGSGRIYSMILGDLTWDNYWYSRNYDLEDFMSTCKEYGYPMMLWPVIGNHDNDGATPAGENCDFLASGPWRKIVCPNYYSFNLGRVHYVVLDDIYYKNEDTGGSYSTGIVGSRNYTNHITPEQFEWLKRDLAYVEDKTAPLVIALHIPVWLLNKKSPFAASAFLTGSDSGKLAEICKDFKNVHVISGHTHYNLFSHPTSYPNVMEHNIAAICATWWWTGNMNGHHVCRDGSPGGYSLWQVQCDKLQWKYKSIEQNGDMQMRIYDMNTVKEYFATNDDAKKMLAKYTSRSNYASLADNTVYVNIFAYDNDWKVEAFEGETRRTATRICDEDPFHSLCYDLPRVASTGSYTGDFASTTTCHMFSIKTNAANTPVTLRVTDSFGNVYVQSIQRPMPFDINLESRQEIGSTSAIRPVVSGQKVSQHVYDLSGRQVETPRGGIHVTNGRKVLRKY
;
A
#
# COMPACT_ATOMS: atom_id res chain seq x y z
N MET A 1 -8.87 31.51 -62.60
CA MET A 1 -9.15 30.06 -62.49
C MET A 1 -8.17 29.31 -61.60
N ILE A 2 -6.89 29.59 -61.64
CA ILE A 2 -5.85 28.86 -60.85
C ILE A 2 -6.01 28.98 -59.32
N LYS A 3 -6.47 30.12 -58.79
CA LYS A 3 -6.71 30.30 -57.33
C LYS A 3 -7.84 29.43 -56.75
N LYS A 4 -8.85 29.04 -57.56
CA LYS A 4 -9.93 28.15 -57.10
C LYS A 4 -9.51 26.70 -56.96
N TYR A 5 -8.58 26.24 -57.78
CA TYR A 5 -8.06 24.86 -57.72
C TYR A 5 -7.06 24.64 -56.60
N ILE A 6 -6.31 25.68 -56.20
CA ILE A 6 -5.39 25.62 -55.04
C ILE A 6 -6.17 25.52 -53.75
N VAL A 7 -7.32 26.23 -53.58
CA VAL A 7 -8.17 26.12 -52.37
C VAL A 7 -8.87 24.75 -52.30
N LEU A 8 -9.28 24.16 -53.44
CA LEU A 8 -9.83 22.82 -53.48
C LEU A 8 -8.78 21.73 -53.20
N LEU A 9 -7.52 21.94 -53.62
CA LEU A 9 -6.42 21.01 -53.34
C LEU A 9 -5.95 21.08 -51.88
N LEU A 10 -5.99 22.26 -51.25
CA LEU A 10 -5.73 22.45 -49.82
C LEU A 10 -6.86 21.91 -48.93
N LEU A 11 -8.11 21.93 -49.38
CA LEU A 11 -9.24 21.31 -48.70
C LEU A 11 -9.24 19.75 -48.86
N ALA A 12 -8.64 19.22 -49.93
CA ALA A 12 -8.51 17.78 -50.14
C ALA A 12 -7.30 17.17 -49.37
N LEU A 13 -6.31 17.98 -48.99
CA LEU A 13 -5.13 17.54 -48.22
C LEU A 13 -5.34 17.62 -46.69
N THR A 14 -6.45 18.15 -46.21
CA THR A 14 -6.83 18.17 -44.79
C THR A 14 -7.86 17.11 -44.41
N SER A 15 -8.22 16.20 -45.31
CA SER A 15 -8.78 14.92 -44.89
C SER A 15 -7.66 14.05 -44.32
N LEU A 16 -7.08 14.43 -43.18
CA LEU A 16 -6.57 13.46 -42.24
C LEU A 16 -7.70 12.45 -42.05
N ALA A 17 -7.53 11.26 -42.61
CA ALA A 17 -8.47 10.18 -42.43
C ALA A 17 -8.68 10.03 -40.93
N ALA A 18 -9.76 10.56 -40.41
CA ALA A 18 -10.17 10.27 -39.06
C ALA A 18 -10.31 8.76 -39.01
N LYS A 19 -9.35 8.07 -38.41
CA LYS A 19 -9.42 6.62 -38.25
C LYS A 19 -10.74 6.35 -37.57
N ALA A 20 -11.53 5.41 -38.12
CA ALA A 20 -12.86 5.10 -37.61
C ALA A 20 -12.74 4.58 -36.17
N GLN A 21 -13.56 5.11 -35.27
CA GLN A 21 -13.66 4.62 -33.90
C GLN A 21 -14.03 3.13 -33.90
N ASN A 22 -13.20 2.29 -33.33
CA ASN A 22 -13.30 0.83 -33.39
C ASN A 22 -13.61 0.16 -32.04
N VAL A 23 -13.68 0.93 -30.95
CA VAL A 23 -14.16 0.52 -29.63
C VAL A 23 -15.23 1.49 -29.17
N LYS A 24 -16.43 0.99 -28.83
CA LYS A 24 -17.56 1.83 -28.43
C LYS A 24 -18.44 1.11 -27.43
N GLY A 25 -19.34 1.82 -26.77
CA GLY A 25 -20.27 1.22 -25.81
C GLY A 25 -21.00 2.25 -24.98
N TYR A 26 -21.53 1.79 -23.88
CA TYR A 26 -22.28 2.62 -22.94
C TYR A 26 -21.83 2.36 -21.52
N VAL A 27 -21.81 3.41 -20.69
CA VAL A 27 -21.75 3.29 -19.23
C VAL A 27 -23.14 3.63 -18.69
N ARG A 28 -23.75 2.72 -17.93
CA ARG A 28 -25.13 2.84 -17.46
C ARG A 28 -25.27 2.57 -15.97
N SER A 29 -26.26 3.24 -15.37
CA SER A 29 -26.73 2.95 -14.01
C SER A 29 -28.27 2.86 -14.03
N SER A 30 -28.82 1.76 -13.55
CA SER A 30 -30.30 1.49 -13.59
C SER A 30 -30.90 1.75 -14.98
N ASN A 31 -30.25 1.26 -16.03
CA ASN A 31 -30.62 1.41 -17.45
C ASN A 31 -30.56 2.85 -18.02
N LYS A 32 -30.09 3.83 -17.24
CA LYS A 32 -29.86 5.20 -17.71
C LYS A 32 -28.37 5.39 -18.02
N GLY A 33 -28.08 6.12 -19.09
CA GLY A 33 -26.69 6.53 -19.39
C GLY A 33 -26.11 7.38 -18.28
N VAL A 34 -24.82 7.21 -18.03
CA VAL A 34 -24.06 8.05 -17.09
C VAL A 34 -23.10 8.93 -17.89
N PRO A 35 -23.34 10.24 -17.97
CA PRO A 35 -22.45 11.16 -18.70
C PRO A 35 -21.16 11.45 -17.93
N GLY A 36 -20.13 11.88 -18.65
CA GLY A 36 -18.89 12.36 -18.06
C GLY A 36 -17.98 11.25 -17.50
N VAL A 37 -18.24 9.97 -17.82
CA VAL A 37 -17.38 8.88 -17.41
C VAL A 37 -16.19 8.76 -18.35
N VAL A 38 -15.00 8.82 -17.81
CA VAL A 38 -13.74 8.62 -18.56
C VAL A 38 -13.61 7.15 -18.93
N VAL A 39 -13.28 6.87 -20.20
CA VAL A 39 -13.06 5.52 -20.72
C VAL A 39 -11.74 5.49 -21.48
N SER A 40 -10.96 4.45 -21.27
CA SER A 40 -9.62 4.30 -21.84
C SER A 40 -9.31 2.86 -22.22
N ASP A 41 -8.36 2.69 -23.15
CA ASP A 41 -7.72 1.40 -23.46
C ASP A 41 -6.26 1.33 -22.95
N GLY A 42 -5.89 2.27 -22.07
CA GLY A 42 -4.51 2.41 -21.57
C GLY A 42 -3.61 3.27 -22.47
N ASP A 43 -4.12 3.78 -23.59
CA ASP A 43 -3.45 4.76 -24.44
C ASP A 43 -4.39 5.92 -24.75
N SER A 44 -5.42 5.66 -25.51
CA SER A 44 -6.45 6.64 -25.86
C SER A 44 -7.44 6.82 -24.70
N VAL A 45 -7.94 8.04 -24.54
CA VAL A 45 -8.91 8.42 -23.52
C VAL A 45 -10.08 9.16 -24.14
N THR A 46 -11.31 8.84 -23.74
CA THR A 46 -12.53 9.51 -24.15
C THR A 46 -13.49 9.67 -22.98
N VAL A 47 -14.61 10.35 -23.18
CA VAL A 47 -15.63 10.58 -22.15
C VAL A 47 -17.01 10.23 -22.69
N THR A 48 -17.88 9.70 -21.84
CA THR A 48 -19.27 9.40 -22.22
C THR A 48 -20.10 10.67 -22.42
N ASP A 49 -20.96 10.65 -23.44
CA ASP A 49 -21.92 11.72 -23.75
C ASP A 49 -23.12 11.72 -22.76
N GLU A 50 -24.10 12.60 -23.01
CA GLU A 50 -25.34 12.72 -22.20
C GLU A 50 -26.15 11.41 -22.11
N ASN A 51 -26.01 10.51 -23.08
CA ASN A 51 -26.66 9.20 -23.11
C ASN A 51 -25.80 8.09 -22.52
N GLY A 52 -24.64 8.42 -21.97
CA GLY A 52 -23.65 7.50 -21.48
C GLY A 52 -22.91 6.73 -22.58
N TYR A 53 -23.00 7.16 -23.85
CA TYR A 53 -22.32 6.57 -24.98
C TYR A 53 -20.87 7.07 -25.07
N TYR A 54 -19.96 6.15 -25.39
CA TYR A 54 -18.57 6.49 -25.73
C TYR A 54 -18.13 5.82 -27.01
N ALA A 55 -17.14 6.39 -27.65
CA ALA A 55 -16.44 5.79 -28.77
C ALA A 55 -14.98 6.21 -28.76
N LEU A 56 -14.10 5.25 -29.00
CA LEU A 56 -12.66 5.35 -28.85
C LEU A 56 -11.98 4.83 -30.12
N GLN A 57 -10.94 5.51 -30.58
CA GLN A 57 -9.99 5.01 -31.56
C GLN A 57 -8.88 4.27 -30.78
N SER A 58 -8.83 2.95 -30.91
CA SER A 58 -7.88 2.08 -30.23
C SER A 58 -6.96 1.36 -31.20
N ASP A 59 -5.68 1.25 -30.89
CA ASP A 59 -4.76 0.31 -31.56
C ASP A 59 -4.83 -1.08 -30.92
N LYS A 60 -5.57 -1.22 -29.81
CA LYS A 60 -5.85 -2.46 -29.07
C LYS A 60 -4.60 -3.19 -28.56
N ARG A 61 -3.46 -2.52 -28.53
CA ARG A 61 -2.18 -3.13 -28.13
C ARG A 61 -2.19 -3.66 -26.71
N ASN A 62 -2.88 -2.97 -25.78
CA ASN A 62 -2.97 -3.39 -24.37
C ASN A 62 -3.98 -4.53 -24.14
N GLY A 63 -4.89 -4.78 -25.11
CA GLY A 63 -5.84 -5.89 -25.06
C GLY A 63 -7.03 -5.69 -24.14
N TYR A 64 -7.29 -4.45 -23.66
CA TYR A 64 -8.42 -4.14 -22.76
C TYR A 64 -9.01 -2.76 -23.02
N VAL A 65 -10.22 -2.55 -22.53
CA VAL A 65 -10.87 -1.26 -22.36
C VAL A 65 -11.45 -1.18 -20.95
N PHE A 66 -11.29 -0.04 -20.28
CA PHE A 66 -11.80 0.19 -18.94
C PHE A 66 -12.44 1.58 -18.80
N TYR A 67 -13.23 1.77 -17.77
CA TYR A 67 -13.68 3.10 -17.36
C TYR A 67 -13.08 3.48 -16.01
N THR A 68 -12.75 4.75 -15.86
CA THR A 68 -12.43 5.35 -14.56
C THR A 68 -13.72 5.47 -13.75
N LEU A 69 -13.83 4.74 -12.63
CA LEU A 69 -15.02 4.78 -11.78
C LEU A 69 -15.33 6.22 -11.36
N PRO A 70 -16.50 6.78 -11.71
CA PRO A 70 -16.83 8.14 -11.31
C PRO A 70 -17.26 8.21 -9.85
N ARG A 71 -17.06 9.38 -9.21
CA ARG A 71 -17.55 9.67 -7.86
C ARG A 71 -19.04 9.37 -7.71
N GLY A 72 -19.44 8.80 -6.58
CA GLY A 72 -20.84 8.49 -6.27
C GLY A 72 -21.36 7.22 -6.92
N TYR A 73 -20.44 6.36 -7.39
CA TYR A 73 -20.76 5.06 -7.97
C TYR A 73 -19.83 3.96 -7.46
N GLU A 74 -20.29 2.72 -7.61
CA GLU A 74 -19.50 1.50 -7.43
C GLU A 74 -19.66 0.60 -8.67
N PRO A 75 -18.64 -0.17 -9.08
CA PRO A 75 -18.76 -1.20 -10.10
C PRO A 75 -19.62 -2.37 -9.59
N THR A 76 -20.14 -3.18 -10.48
CA THR A 76 -20.58 -4.53 -10.14
C THR A 76 -19.39 -5.39 -9.75
N LEU A 77 -19.62 -6.40 -8.93
CA LEU A 77 -18.54 -7.27 -8.44
C LEU A 77 -18.71 -8.69 -8.98
N GLN A 78 -17.63 -9.28 -9.46
CA GLN A 78 -17.52 -10.71 -9.65
C GLN A 78 -16.96 -11.32 -8.35
N ASP A 79 -17.46 -12.49 -7.98
CA ASP A 79 -17.06 -13.24 -6.78
C ASP A 79 -17.13 -12.44 -5.45
N GLY A 80 -17.84 -11.30 -5.46
CA GLY A 80 -18.03 -10.44 -4.29
C GLY A 80 -16.89 -9.46 -4.01
N PHE A 81 -15.74 -9.54 -4.69
CA PHE A 81 -14.59 -8.68 -4.44
C PHE A 81 -13.89 -8.13 -5.70
N ARG A 82 -14.10 -8.70 -6.88
CA ARG A 82 -13.44 -8.30 -8.14
C ARG A 82 -14.28 -7.22 -8.86
N PRO A 83 -13.86 -5.95 -8.93
CA PRO A 83 -14.58 -4.88 -9.57
C PRO A 83 -14.64 -5.09 -11.10
N GLN A 84 -15.83 -4.99 -11.69
CA GLN A 84 -16.08 -5.17 -13.11
C GLN A 84 -15.99 -3.81 -13.84
N PHE A 85 -14.79 -3.26 -13.93
CA PHE A 85 -14.53 -1.95 -14.55
C PHE A 85 -13.85 -2.02 -15.90
N TRP A 86 -13.47 -3.21 -16.36
CA TRP A 86 -12.76 -3.45 -17.60
C TRP A 86 -13.30 -4.66 -18.36
N GLN A 87 -12.98 -4.72 -19.66
CA GLN A 87 -13.30 -5.85 -20.53
C GLN A 87 -12.14 -6.07 -21.51
N ALA A 88 -11.89 -7.34 -21.86
CA ALA A 88 -10.87 -7.70 -22.83
C ALA A 88 -11.26 -7.28 -24.25
N LEU A 89 -10.28 -6.77 -25.01
CA LEU A 89 -10.39 -6.48 -26.43
C LEU A 89 -9.76 -7.59 -27.27
N LYS A 90 -10.28 -7.76 -28.49
CA LYS A 90 -9.58 -8.56 -29.52
C LYS A 90 -8.49 -7.69 -30.14
N TYR A 91 -7.32 -8.25 -30.36
CA TYR A 91 -6.18 -7.49 -30.87
C TYR A 91 -6.31 -6.93 -32.31
N SER A 92 -7.32 -7.34 -33.07
CA SER A 92 -7.52 -6.82 -34.44
C SER A 92 -8.08 -5.41 -34.45
N VAL A 93 -7.31 -4.46 -34.93
CA VAL A 93 -7.70 -3.04 -35.08
C VAL A 93 -8.83 -2.83 -36.09
N ASN A 94 -9.00 -3.77 -37.03
CA ASN A 94 -10.04 -3.70 -38.06
C ASN A 94 -11.43 -4.12 -37.57
N LEU A 95 -11.52 -4.73 -36.37
CA LEU A 95 -12.79 -5.11 -35.76
C LEU A 95 -13.34 -3.95 -34.94
N THR A 96 -14.59 -3.58 -35.21
CA THR A 96 -15.34 -2.71 -34.29
C THR A 96 -15.97 -3.55 -33.20
N GLU A 97 -15.70 -3.22 -31.94
CA GLU A 97 -16.20 -3.93 -30.78
C GLU A 97 -17.09 -3.02 -29.92
N THR A 98 -18.11 -3.63 -29.29
CA THR A 98 -19.01 -2.93 -28.39
C THR A 98 -18.83 -3.46 -26.98
N HIS A 99 -18.41 -2.61 -26.06
CA HIS A 99 -18.17 -2.91 -24.66
C HIS A 99 -18.99 -1.96 -23.79
N SER A 100 -19.98 -2.49 -23.07
CA SER A 100 -20.83 -1.67 -22.19
C SER A 100 -20.63 -2.06 -20.74
N PHE A 101 -20.71 -1.07 -19.87
CA PHE A 101 -20.47 -1.21 -18.44
C PHE A 101 -21.72 -0.84 -17.64
N THR A 102 -21.90 -1.52 -16.51
CA THR A 102 -22.94 -1.21 -15.53
C THR A 102 -22.30 -0.78 -14.23
N ILE A 103 -22.74 0.36 -13.73
CA ILE A 103 -22.30 0.90 -12.44
C ILE A 103 -23.50 1.17 -11.55
N MET A 104 -23.30 1.12 -10.24
CA MET A 104 -24.36 1.30 -9.25
C MET A 104 -24.17 2.62 -8.52
N ARG A 105 -25.21 3.43 -8.44
CA ARG A 105 -25.13 4.67 -7.67
C ARG A 105 -24.94 4.35 -6.19
N ARG A 106 -23.89 4.92 -5.61
CA ARG A 106 -23.50 4.75 -4.21
C ARG A 106 -22.78 5.99 -3.71
N ASP A 107 -23.21 6.50 -2.58
CA ASP A 107 -22.43 7.52 -1.87
C ASP A 107 -21.17 6.86 -1.30
N ASN A 108 -20.01 7.33 -1.74
CA ASN A 108 -18.70 6.82 -1.37
C ASN A 108 -17.72 7.96 -1.01
N ASP A 109 -18.24 9.10 -0.54
CA ASP A 109 -17.40 10.23 -0.10
C ASP A 109 -16.70 9.92 1.23
N ASP A 110 -17.34 9.11 2.08
CA ASP A 110 -16.77 8.66 3.35
C ASP A 110 -16.55 7.15 3.31
N TYR A 111 -15.32 6.71 3.51
CA TYR A 111 -14.97 5.29 3.45
C TYR A 111 -13.71 4.94 4.22
N SER A 112 -13.54 3.65 4.47
CA SER A 112 -12.27 3.05 4.90
C SER A 112 -11.58 2.39 3.71
N LEU A 113 -10.24 2.42 3.69
CA LEU A 113 -9.44 1.70 2.69
C LEU A 113 -8.34 0.91 3.40
N VAL A 114 -8.35 -0.41 3.19
CA VAL A 114 -7.30 -1.31 3.66
C VAL A 114 -6.26 -1.44 2.56
N ILE A 115 -5.01 -1.08 2.85
CA ILE A 115 -3.91 -1.13 1.90
C ILE A 115 -2.87 -2.10 2.42
N GLY A 116 -2.79 -3.27 1.80
CA GLY A 116 -1.73 -4.25 2.02
C GLY A 116 -0.76 -4.28 0.84
N ALA A 117 0.35 -4.99 1.00
CA ALA A 117 1.35 -5.22 -0.03
C ALA A 117 1.95 -6.62 0.13
N ASP A 118 2.49 -7.19 -0.94
CA ASP A 118 3.40 -8.33 -0.87
C ASP A 118 2.81 -9.53 -0.12
N SER A 119 1.73 -10.12 -0.65
CA SER A 119 1.16 -11.33 -0.06
C SER A 119 1.95 -12.60 -0.39
N HIS A 120 2.66 -12.64 -1.52
CA HIS A 120 3.56 -13.73 -1.94
C HIS A 120 3.00 -15.14 -1.71
N LEU A 121 1.73 -15.37 -2.07
CA LEU A 121 1.15 -16.70 -1.96
C LEU A 121 1.75 -17.63 -3.02
N ALA A 122 2.17 -18.81 -2.61
CA ALA A 122 2.89 -19.77 -3.45
C ALA A 122 2.67 -21.22 -3.05
N ASN A 123 1.68 -21.50 -2.21
CA ASN A 123 1.40 -22.83 -1.66
C ASN A 123 2.65 -23.47 -1.02
N ARG A 124 3.35 -22.71 -0.17
CA ARG A 124 4.56 -23.13 0.55
C ARG A 124 4.62 -22.53 1.96
N THR A 125 5.41 -23.11 2.85
CA THR A 125 5.65 -22.57 4.21
C THR A 125 4.37 -22.21 4.98
N SER A 126 3.29 -22.99 4.75
CA SER A 126 1.97 -22.74 5.34
C SER A 126 1.38 -21.35 5.01
N ASP A 127 1.83 -20.70 3.93
CA ASP A 127 1.43 -19.35 3.53
C ASP A 127 -0.09 -19.20 3.38
N LEU A 128 -0.77 -20.14 2.71
CA LEU A 128 -2.23 -20.12 2.53
C LEU A 128 -2.97 -20.14 3.87
N SER A 129 -2.52 -20.95 4.83
CA SER A 129 -3.15 -21.00 6.15
C SER A 129 -2.84 -19.76 6.99
N GLN A 130 -1.62 -19.21 6.89
CA GLN A 130 -1.23 -17.98 7.56
C GLN A 130 -2.01 -16.78 6.98
N PHE A 131 -2.14 -16.69 5.65
CA PHE A 131 -2.96 -15.67 4.99
C PHE A 131 -4.42 -15.76 5.43
N LYS A 132 -4.99 -16.97 5.46
CA LYS A 132 -6.37 -17.22 5.90
C LYS A 132 -6.60 -16.76 7.33
N ASN A 133 -5.74 -17.20 8.26
CA ASN A 133 -5.94 -17.02 9.70
C ASN A 133 -5.43 -15.66 10.21
N GLY A 134 -4.56 -14.98 9.44
CA GLY A 134 -4.06 -13.64 9.72
C GLY A 134 -4.81 -12.57 8.91
N TYR A 135 -4.33 -12.28 7.70
CA TYR A 135 -4.82 -11.16 6.91
C TYR A 135 -6.33 -11.22 6.61
N MET A 136 -6.84 -12.38 6.18
CA MET A 136 -8.27 -12.53 5.86
C MET A 136 -9.17 -12.31 7.07
N GLU A 137 -8.78 -12.76 8.26
CA GLU A 137 -9.54 -12.50 9.49
C GLU A 137 -9.49 -11.02 9.88
N CYS A 138 -8.37 -10.34 9.66
CA CYS A 138 -8.27 -8.89 9.83
C CYS A 138 -9.23 -8.15 8.89
N LEU A 139 -9.28 -8.51 7.60
CA LEU A 139 -10.21 -7.90 6.64
C LEU A 139 -11.67 -8.10 7.06
N LYS A 140 -12.05 -9.28 7.54
CA LYS A 140 -13.39 -9.56 8.06
C LYS A 140 -13.71 -8.74 9.29
N ALA A 141 -12.73 -8.57 10.19
CA ALA A 141 -12.86 -7.72 11.38
C ALA A 141 -13.05 -6.25 11.02
N GLU A 142 -12.26 -5.71 10.07
CA GLU A 142 -12.41 -4.34 9.57
C GLU A 142 -13.78 -4.14 8.91
N LYS A 143 -14.21 -5.08 8.07
CA LYS A 143 -15.55 -5.03 7.46
C LYS A 143 -16.65 -5.03 8.49
N LYS A 144 -16.53 -5.82 9.54
CA LYS A 144 -17.47 -5.85 10.66
C LYS A 144 -17.47 -4.55 11.45
N ALA A 145 -16.29 -3.97 11.69
CA ALA A 145 -16.14 -2.71 12.42
C ALA A 145 -16.79 -1.52 11.71
N VAL A 146 -16.69 -1.48 10.37
CA VAL A 146 -17.32 -0.45 9.53
C VAL A 146 -18.85 -0.60 9.47
N GLY A 147 -19.37 -1.81 9.64
CA GLY A 147 -20.82 -2.09 9.61
C GLY A 147 -21.44 -1.76 8.25
N SER A 148 -22.37 -0.80 8.20
CA SER A 148 -23.01 -0.33 6.96
C SER A 148 -22.18 0.68 6.16
N GLY A 149 -21.05 1.14 6.70
CA GLY A 149 -20.13 2.06 6.03
C GLY A 149 -19.44 1.44 4.82
N ARG A 150 -18.71 2.26 4.07
CA ARG A 150 -17.94 1.82 2.90
C ARG A 150 -16.55 1.38 3.33
N ILE A 151 -16.12 0.26 2.79
CA ILE A 151 -14.76 -0.22 2.95
C ILE A 151 -14.30 -0.91 1.66
N TYR A 152 -13.10 -0.55 1.25
CA TYR A 152 -12.42 -1.06 0.06
C TYR A 152 -11.04 -1.56 0.45
N SER A 153 -10.38 -2.26 -0.46
CA SER A 153 -9.00 -2.70 -0.25
C SER A 153 -8.15 -2.52 -1.49
N MET A 154 -6.85 -2.42 -1.27
CA MET A 154 -5.79 -2.52 -2.27
C MET A 154 -4.74 -3.52 -1.80
N ILE A 155 -4.11 -4.22 -2.74
CA ILE A 155 -2.86 -4.96 -2.52
C ILE A 155 -1.86 -4.42 -3.54
N LEU A 156 -0.76 -3.88 -3.02
CA LEU A 156 0.25 -3.16 -3.80
C LEU A 156 1.29 -4.11 -4.40
N GLY A 157 0.82 -5.05 -5.22
CA GLY A 157 1.66 -5.99 -5.96
C GLY A 157 2.11 -7.21 -5.16
N ASP A 158 2.79 -8.10 -5.89
CA ASP A 158 3.30 -9.37 -5.42
C ASP A 158 2.21 -10.21 -4.72
N LEU A 159 1.09 -10.37 -5.46
CA LEU A 159 -0.02 -11.21 -5.01
C LEU A 159 0.44 -12.66 -4.85
N THR A 160 1.25 -13.10 -5.82
CA THR A 160 1.81 -14.45 -5.92
C THR A 160 3.33 -14.40 -5.87
N TRP A 161 3.95 -15.54 -6.02
CA TRP A 161 5.40 -15.63 -6.21
C TRP A 161 5.73 -16.44 -7.46
N ASP A 162 6.01 -15.78 -8.56
CA ASP A 162 6.30 -16.33 -9.90
C ASP A 162 7.28 -17.50 -9.89
N ASN A 163 8.28 -17.47 -8.99
CA ASN A 163 9.27 -18.54 -8.84
C ASN A 163 8.64 -19.92 -8.53
N TYR A 164 7.40 -19.96 -8.10
CA TYR A 164 6.68 -21.18 -7.71
C TYR A 164 5.45 -21.48 -8.55
N TRP A 165 5.08 -20.65 -9.55
CA TRP A 165 3.89 -20.87 -10.37
C TRP A 165 3.82 -22.27 -10.93
N TYR A 166 4.93 -22.75 -11.50
CA TYR A 166 5.01 -24.07 -12.12
C TYR A 166 5.39 -25.19 -11.15
N SER A 167 6.34 -24.92 -10.25
CA SER A 167 6.85 -25.94 -9.32
C SER A 167 5.90 -26.26 -8.16
N ARG A 168 4.94 -25.37 -7.87
CA ARG A 168 3.92 -25.53 -6.82
C ARG A 168 2.51 -25.48 -7.37
N ASN A 169 2.33 -25.27 -8.68
CA ASN A 169 1.04 -25.08 -9.32
C ASN A 169 0.20 -24.03 -8.58
N TYR A 170 0.75 -22.82 -8.42
CA TYR A 170 0.08 -21.72 -7.74
C TYR A 170 0.40 -20.41 -8.43
N ASP A 171 -0.53 -19.91 -9.23
CA ASP A 171 -0.42 -18.69 -10.03
C ASP A 171 -1.52 -17.66 -9.68
N LEU A 172 -1.74 -16.68 -10.54
CA LEU A 172 -2.73 -15.61 -10.35
C LEU A 172 -4.18 -16.14 -10.34
N GLU A 173 -4.49 -17.21 -11.08
CA GLU A 173 -5.82 -17.83 -11.08
C GLU A 173 -6.08 -18.52 -9.74
N ASP A 174 -5.06 -19.18 -9.18
CA ASP A 174 -5.11 -19.80 -7.85
C ASP A 174 -5.26 -18.75 -6.75
N PHE A 175 -4.56 -17.61 -6.86
CA PHE A 175 -4.74 -16.49 -5.92
C PHE A 175 -6.19 -15.99 -5.91
N MET A 176 -6.78 -15.74 -7.09
CA MET A 176 -8.17 -15.31 -7.18
C MET A 176 -9.15 -16.35 -6.63
N SER A 177 -8.87 -17.64 -6.89
CA SER A 177 -9.65 -18.76 -6.36
C SER A 177 -9.53 -18.87 -4.84
N THR A 178 -8.33 -18.69 -4.29
CA THR A 178 -8.07 -18.65 -2.84
C THR A 178 -8.83 -17.51 -2.15
N CYS A 179 -8.79 -16.31 -2.73
CA CYS A 179 -9.57 -15.18 -2.21
C CYS A 179 -11.08 -15.45 -2.21
N LYS A 180 -11.59 -16.05 -3.27
CA LYS A 180 -13.01 -16.49 -3.36
C LYS A 180 -13.35 -17.55 -2.32
N GLU A 181 -12.54 -18.59 -2.20
CA GLU A 181 -12.74 -19.68 -1.23
C GLU A 181 -12.73 -19.19 0.21
N TYR A 182 -11.81 -18.26 0.55
CA TYR A 182 -11.69 -17.71 1.90
C TYR A 182 -12.70 -16.59 2.18
N GLY A 183 -13.50 -16.20 1.17
CA GLY A 183 -14.54 -15.19 1.28
C GLY A 183 -13.97 -13.78 1.48
N TYR A 184 -13.18 -13.30 0.53
CA TYR A 184 -12.62 -11.94 0.55
C TYR A 184 -13.77 -10.92 0.73
N PRO A 185 -13.78 -10.10 1.81
CA PRO A 185 -15.03 -9.49 2.30
C PRO A 185 -15.35 -8.12 1.68
N MET A 186 -14.50 -7.58 0.81
CA MET A 186 -14.63 -6.23 0.26
C MET A 186 -14.05 -6.13 -1.15
N MET A 187 -14.36 -5.04 -1.86
CA MET A 187 -13.81 -4.76 -3.19
C MET A 187 -12.29 -4.61 -3.15
N LEU A 188 -11.58 -5.33 -4.03
CA LEU A 188 -10.13 -5.31 -4.17
C LEU A 188 -9.72 -4.55 -5.44
N TRP A 189 -8.90 -3.51 -5.29
CA TRP A 189 -8.19 -2.80 -6.35
C TRP A 189 -6.72 -3.24 -6.35
N PRO A 190 -6.31 -4.20 -7.20
CA PRO A 190 -4.98 -4.75 -7.14
C PRO A 190 -3.97 -3.95 -7.98
N VAL A 191 -2.72 -3.97 -7.56
CA VAL A 191 -1.56 -3.45 -8.28
C VAL A 191 -0.71 -4.64 -8.72
N ILE A 192 -0.09 -4.60 -9.89
CA ILE A 192 0.85 -5.62 -10.35
C ILE A 192 2.20 -5.43 -9.66
N GLY A 193 2.85 -6.53 -9.22
CA GLY A 193 4.21 -6.54 -8.70
C GLY A 193 5.18 -7.32 -9.58
N ASN A 194 6.46 -7.29 -9.23
CA ASN A 194 7.48 -7.98 -10.02
C ASN A 194 7.33 -9.51 -10.00
N HIS A 195 6.71 -10.06 -8.96
CA HIS A 195 6.42 -11.49 -8.83
C HIS A 195 5.04 -11.91 -9.37
N ASP A 196 4.34 -11.02 -10.06
CA ASP A 196 3.08 -11.29 -10.75
C ASP A 196 3.25 -11.38 -12.27
N ASN A 197 4.50 -11.52 -12.74
CA ASN A 197 4.90 -11.70 -14.13
C ASN A 197 5.28 -13.17 -14.42
N ASP A 198 4.99 -13.64 -15.62
CA ASP A 198 5.26 -15.04 -16.01
C ASP A 198 6.74 -15.27 -16.30
N GLY A 199 7.45 -15.94 -15.38
CA GLY A 199 8.85 -16.32 -15.51
C GLY A 199 9.14 -17.38 -16.61
N ALA A 200 8.11 -17.99 -17.23
CA ALA A 200 8.28 -18.83 -18.41
C ALA A 200 8.40 -18.02 -19.71
N THR A 201 8.15 -16.72 -19.67
CA THR A 201 8.30 -15.83 -20.83
C THR A 201 9.79 -15.61 -21.13
N PRO A 202 10.29 -15.95 -22.34
CA PRO A 202 11.69 -15.72 -22.66
C PRO A 202 12.02 -14.23 -22.81
N ALA A 203 13.28 -13.89 -22.53
CA ALA A 203 13.81 -12.55 -22.76
C ALA A 203 13.64 -12.11 -24.22
N GLY A 204 13.46 -10.82 -24.45
CA GLY A 204 13.31 -10.24 -25.79
C GLY A 204 12.54 -8.92 -25.78
N GLU A 205 12.37 -8.30 -26.93
CA GLU A 205 11.76 -6.99 -27.11
C GLU A 205 10.34 -6.87 -26.52
N ASN A 206 9.56 -7.96 -26.56
CA ASN A 206 8.19 -7.99 -26.05
C ASN A 206 8.07 -8.74 -24.70
N CYS A 207 9.18 -9.01 -24.01
CA CYS A 207 9.17 -9.81 -22.78
C CYS A 207 8.22 -9.22 -21.73
N ASP A 208 8.34 -7.94 -21.45
CA ASP A 208 7.52 -7.22 -20.49
C ASP A 208 6.01 -7.36 -20.76
N PHE A 209 5.61 -7.09 -22.00
CA PHE A 209 4.21 -7.23 -22.42
C PHE A 209 3.72 -8.68 -22.32
N LEU A 210 4.52 -9.65 -22.72
CA LEU A 210 4.11 -11.06 -22.68
C LEU A 210 4.06 -11.62 -21.27
N ALA A 211 5.04 -11.27 -20.43
CA ALA A 211 5.13 -11.73 -19.06
C ALA A 211 3.98 -11.22 -18.19
N SER A 212 3.53 -9.98 -18.40
CA SER A 212 2.35 -9.41 -17.73
C SER A 212 1.00 -9.84 -18.37
N GLY A 213 1.05 -10.70 -19.39
CA GLY A 213 -0.14 -11.22 -20.09
C GLY A 213 -1.14 -11.95 -19.19
N PRO A 214 -0.73 -12.89 -18.32
CA PRO A 214 -1.61 -13.53 -17.35
C PRO A 214 -2.32 -12.52 -16.43
N TRP A 215 -1.63 -11.50 -15.95
CA TRP A 215 -2.24 -10.43 -15.14
C TRP A 215 -3.38 -9.74 -15.89
N ARG A 216 -3.13 -9.23 -17.11
CA ARG A 216 -4.15 -8.54 -17.92
C ARG A 216 -5.32 -9.41 -18.31
N LYS A 217 -5.15 -10.73 -18.34
CA LYS A 217 -6.20 -11.70 -18.66
C LYS A 217 -7.02 -12.12 -17.44
N ILE A 218 -6.38 -12.31 -16.28
CA ILE A 218 -6.98 -12.94 -15.09
C ILE A 218 -7.40 -11.89 -14.06
N VAL A 219 -6.56 -10.87 -13.85
CA VAL A 219 -6.73 -9.89 -12.75
C VAL A 219 -7.43 -8.63 -13.25
N CYS A 220 -6.70 -7.75 -13.95
CA CYS A 220 -7.23 -6.48 -14.48
C CYS A 220 -6.18 -5.82 -15.40
N PRO A 221 -6.44 -4.64 -16.00
CA PRO A 221 -5.42 -3.79 -16.58
C PRO A 221 -4.23 -3.60 -15.63
N ASN A 222 -3.02 -3.61 -16.15
CA ASN A 222 -1.81 -3.40 -15.33
C ASN A 222 -1.64 -1.94 -14.87
N TYR A 223 -2.28 -0.98 -15.55
CA TYR A 223 -2.43 0.39 -15.07
C TYR A 223 -3.83 0.91 -15.40
N TYR A 224 -4.40 1.70 -14.50
CA TYR A 224 -5.78 2.20 -14.59
C TYR A 224 -6.03 3.28 -13.54
N SER A 225 -7.22 3.92 -13.58
CA SER A 225 -7.65 4.90 -12.58
C SER A 225 -9.08 4.67 -12.10
N PHE A 226 -9.40 5.21 -10.92
CA PHE A 226 -10.75 5.18 -10.35
C PHE A 226 -10.92 6.28 -9.31
N ASN A 227 -12.16 6.69 -9.03
CA ASN A 227 -12.46 7.61 -7.94
C ASN A 227 -13.20 6.90 -6.82
N LEU A 228 -12.77 7.14 -5.58
CA LEU A 228 -13.57 6.89 -4.38
C LEU A 228 -13.86 8.25 -3.74
N GLY A 229 -15.13 8.64 -3.75
CA GLY A 229 -15.52 9.99 -3.37
C GLY A 229 -14.79 11.04 -4.20
N ARG A 230 -14.15 11.99 -3.52
CA ARG A 230 -13.38 13.07 -4.14
C ARG A 230 -11.92 12.70 -4.45
N VAL A 231 -11.44 11.59 -3.92
CA VAL A 231 -10.06 11.14 -4.12
C VAL A 231 -9.91 10.43 -5.45
N HIS A 232 -8.96 10.88 -6.25
CA HIS A 232 -8.59 10.22 -7.50
C HIS A 232 -7.43 9.26 -7.27
N TYR A 233 -7.62 8.00 -7.64
CA TYR A 233 -6.63 6.94 -7.55
C TYR A 233 -6.13 6.58 -8.93
N VAL A 234 -4.83 6.48 -9.07
CA VAL A 234 -4.16 5.98 -10.27
C VAL A 234 -3.30 4.79 -9.87
N VAL A 235 -3.46 3.69 -10.56
CA VAL A 235 -2.58 2.52 -10.47
C VAL A 235 -1.62 2.56 -11.66
N LEU A 236 -0.33 2.40 -11.41
CA LEU A 236 0.72 2.33 -12.43
C LEU A 236 1.47 0.99 -12.32
N ASP A 237 1.99 0.54 -13.43
CA ASP A 237 2.93 -0.59 -13.55
C ASP A 237 4.35 -0.03 -13.67
N ASP A 238 5.14 -0.21 -12.64
CA ASP A 238 6.53 0.26 -12.58
C ASP A 238 7.56 -0.87 -12.72
N ILE A 239 7.10 -2.02 -13.24
CA ILE A 239 7.93 -3.19 -13.52
C ILE A 239 8.17 -3.28 -15.04
N TYR A 240 9.39 -3.08 -15.46
CA TYR A 240 9.80 -3.41 -16.83
C TYR A 240 10.53 -4.75 -16.82
N TYR A 241 9.78 -5.82 -17.07
CA TYR A 241 10.24 -7.20 -16.91
C TYR A 241 11.12 -7.65 -18.08
N LYS A 242 12.29 -8.23 -17.79
CA LYS A 242 13.30 -8.60 -18.81
C LYS A 242 13.53 -10.09 -18.92
N ASN A 243 13.52 -10.80 -17.80
CA ASN A 243 13.75 -12.23 -17.68
C ASN A 243 14.99 -12.74 -18.43
N GLU A 244 16.08 -11.98 -18.39
CA GLU A 244 17.33 -12.32 -19.06
C GLU A 244 17.94 -13.59 -18.46
N ASP A 245 18.50 -14.46 -19.30
CA ASP A 245 19.25 -15.60 -18.83
C ASP A 245 20.65 -15.15 -18.36
N THR A 246 20.91 -15.28 -17.07
CA THR A 246 22.20 -14.93 -16.46
C THR A 246 23.11 -16.15 -16.23
N GLY A 247 22.76 -17.32 -16.83
CA GLY A 247 23.51 -18.57 -16.71
C GLY A 247 23.33 -19.28 -15.36
N GLY A 248 22.28 -18.94 -14.61
CA GLY A 248 21.93 -19.54 -13.32
C GLY A 248 21.11 -20.83 -13.45
N SER A 249 20.81 -21.43 -12.30
CA SER A 249 19.81 -22.48 -12.17
C SER A 249 18.47 -21.84 -11.80
N TYR A 250 17.42 -22.16 -12.55
CA TYR A 250 16.08 -21.61 -12.35
C TYR A 250 15.11 -22.68 -11.83
N SER A 251 14.06 -22.25 -11.18
CA SER A 251 12.98 -23.15 -10.75
C SER A 251 12.28 -23.77 -11.96
N THR A 252 11.65 -24.93 -11.77
CA THR A 252 10.89 -25.63 -12.82
C THR A 252 9.90 -24.67 -13.51
N GLY A 253 9.94 -24.62 -14.84
CA GLY A 253 9.09 -23.77 -15.66
C GLY A 253 9.60 -22.33 -15.85
N ILE A 254 10.62 -21.91 -15.13
CA ILE A 254 11.25 -20.59 -15.27
C ILE A 254 12.40 -20.67 -16.27
N VAL A 255 12.50 -19.68 -17.16
CA VAL A 255 13.49 -19.69 -18.28
C VAL A 255 14.58 -18.63 -18.16
N GLY A 256 14.51 -17.72 -17.18
CA GLY A 256 15.49 -16.66 -16.97
C GLY A 256 15.61 -16.27 -15.50
N SER A 257 16.35 -15.21 -15.23
CA SER A 257 16.64 -14.74 -13.86
C SER A 257 15.48 -13.96 -13.20
N ARG A 258 14.38 -13.75 -13.92
CA ARG A 258 13.23 -12.94 -13.50
C ARG A 258 13.60 -11.51 -13.16
N ASN A 259 14.69 -11.02 -13.77
CA ASN A 259 15.14 -9.66 -13.58
C ASN A 259 14.24 -8.67 -14.32
N TYR A 260 14.19 -7.46 -13.80
CA TYR A 260 13.40 -6.33 -14.29
C TYR A 260 14.15 -5.02 -14.04
N THR A 261 13.59 -3.94 -14.55
CA THR A 261 13.99 -2.58 -14.21
C THR A 261 12.79 -1.88 -13.59
N ASN A 262 13.00 -1.16 -12.49
CA ASN A 262 12.00 -0.32 -11.84
C ASN A 262 11.75 0.96 -12.68
N HIS A 263 10.85 0.85 -13.65
CA HIS A 263 10.65 1.81 -14.72
C HIS A 263 9.18 1.94 -15.12
N ILE A 264 8.68 3.17 -15.22
CA ILE A 264 7.37 3.48 -15.78
C ILE A 264 7.56 3.81 -17.25
N THR A 265 6.85 3.09 -18.14
CA THR A 265 7.04 3.27 -19.58
C THR A 265 6.58 4.65 -20.06
N PRO A 266 7.15 5.19 -21.14
CA PRO A 266 6.73 6.48 -21.71
C PRO A 266 5.24 6.52 -22.06
N GLU A 267 4.66 5.41 -22.50
CA GLU A 267 3.25 5.28 -22.84
C GLU A 267 2.35 5.48 -21.61
N GLN A 268 2.73 4.90 -20.46
CA GLN A 268 2.01 5.11 -19.21
C GLN A 268 2.06 6.58 -18.75
N PHE A 269 3.20 7.26 -18.90
CA PHE A 269 3.29 8.69 -18.60
C PHE A 269 2.39 9.54 -19.49
N GLU A 270 2.31 9.22 -20.80
CA GLU A 270 1.40 9.94 -21.71
C GLU A 270 -0.06 9.64 -21.41
N TRP A 271 -0.40 8.40 -21.08
CA TRP A 271 -1.74 8.05 -20.60
C TRP A 271 -2.08 8.79 -19.29
N LEU A 272 -1.19 8.80 -18.32
CA LEU A 272 -1.37 9.48 -17.03
C LEU A 272 -1.69 10.98 -17.22
N LYS A 273 -0.97 11.67 -18.10
CA LYS A 273 -1.26 13.07 -18.43
C LYS A 273 -2.67 13.26 -18.97
N ARG A 274 -3.11 12.34 -19.85
CA ARG A 274 -4.47 12.38 -20.44
C ARG A 274 -5.53 12.10 -19.40
N ASP A 275 -5.33 11.13 -18.52
CA ASP A 275 -6.24 10.78 -17.44
C ASP A 275 -6.38 11.93 -16.44
N LEU A 276 -5.27 12.48 -15.94
CA LEU A 276 -5.27 13.58 -14.99
C LEU A 276 -5.82 14.90 -15.57
N ALA A 277 -5.88 15.06 -16.89
CA ALA A 277 -6.51 16.21 -17.52
C ALA A 277 -8.03 16.27 -17.26
N TYR A 278 -8.66 15.13 -16.97
CA TYR A 278 -10.09 15.07 -16.62
C TYR A 278 -10.36 15.26 -15.12
N VAL A 279 -9.34 15.34 -14.28
CA VAL A 279 -9.49 15.66 -12.86
C VAL A 279 -9.53 17.19 -12.70
N GLU A 280 -10.72 17.74 -12.54
CA GLU A 280 -10.91 19.20 -12.47
C GLU A 280 -10.41 19.80 -11.16
N ASP A 281 -10.73 19.15 -10.02
CA ASP A 281 -10.39 19.62 -8.68
C ASP A 281 -8.99 19.14 -8.26
N LYS A 282 -7.97 19.95 -8.53
CA LYS A 282 -6.58 19.68 -8.12
C LYS A 282 -6.32 19.96 -6.62
N THR A 283 -7.33 20.39 -5.87
CA THR A 283 -7.22 20.55 -4.40
C THR A 283 -7.59 19.29 -3.65
N ALA A 284 -8.36 18.39 -4.28
CA ALA A 284 -8.64 17.06 -3.76
C ALA A 284 -7.37 16.18 -3.82
N PRO A 285 -7.24 15.18 -2.92
CA PRO A 285 -6.08 14.29 -2.93
C PRO A 285 -5.98 13.46 -4.22
N LEU A 286 -4.76 13.31 -4.72
CA LEU A 286 -4.38 12.35 -5.74
C LEU A 286 -3.59 11.22 -5.06
N VAL A 287 -3.98 9.98 -5.31
CA VAL A 287 -3.25 8.80 -4.83
C VAL A 287 -2.67 8.04 -6.01
N ILE A 288 -1.36 7.91 -6.07
CA ILE A 288 -0.64 7.09 -7.06
C ILE A 288 -0.23 5.79 -6.38
N ALA A 289 -0.77 4.68 -6.85
CA ALA A 289 -0.47 3.34 -6.36
C ALA A 289 0.42 2.59 -7.36
N LEU A 290 1.52 2.05 -6.89
CA LEU A 290 2.45 1.25 -7.67
C LEU A 290 3.13 0.22 -6.75
N HIS A 291 3.95 -0.66 -7.29
CA HIS A 291 4.57 -1.71 -6.48
C HIS A 291 5.91 -1.26 -5.89
N ILE A 292 6.82 -0.78 -6.71
CA ILE A 292 8.16 -0.36 -6.28
C ILE A 292 8.13 1.09 -5.78
N PRO A 293 8.81 1.44 -4.69
CA PRO A 293 8.87 2.83 -4.23
C PRO A 293 9.42 3.80 -5.29
N VAL A 294 8.82 4.97 -5.37
CA VAL A 294 9.31 6.09 -6.19
C VAL A 294 10.46 6.79 -5.50
N TRP A 295 10.39 6.94 -4.17
CA TRP A 295 11.45 7.51 -3.33
C TRP A 295 11.70 6.64 -2.12
N LEU A 296 12.99 6.49 -1.76
CA LEU A 296 13.40 5.85 -0.51
C LEU A 296 14.16 6.84 0.38
N LEU A 297 14.01 6.67 1.69
CA LEU A 297 14.81 7.41 2.66
C LEU A 297 16.26 6.94 2.65
N ASN A 298 17.18 7.90 2.66
CA ASN A 298 18.56 7.61 3.02
C ASN A 298 18.62 7.15 4.48
N LYS A 299 19.26 6.01 4.72
CA LYS A 299 19.42 5.41 6.07
C LYS A 299 20.42 6.17 6.98
N LYS A 300 20.90 7.33 6.55
CA LYS A 300 21.79 8.20 7.34
C LYS A 300 21.15 9.58 7.49
N SER A 301 21.35 10.19 8.66
CA SER A 301 20.96 11.59 8.88
C SER A 301 21.51 12.48 7.76
N PRO A 302 20.73 13.40 7.20
CA PRO A 302 19.43 13.91 7.64
C PRO A 302 18.20 13.10 7.22
N PHE A 303 18.33 11.84 6.82
CA PHE A 303 17.23 10.97 6.39
C PHE A 303 16.41 11.54 5.20
N ALA A 304 17.12 12.12 4.25
CA ALA A 304 16.51 12.72 3.07
C ALA A 304 15.98 11.65 2.12
N ALA A 305 14.83 11.92 1.49
CA ALA A 305 14.30 11.09 0.42
C ALA A 305 15.17 11.22 -0.84
N SER A 306 15.41 10.10 -1.52
CA SER A 306 16.12 10.02 -2.80
C SER A 306 15.30 9.25 -3.82
N ALA A 307 15.34 9.66 -5.09
CA ALA A 307 14.69 8.96 -6.20
C ALA A 307 15.17 7.50 -6.27
N PHE A 308 14.25 6.57 -6.48
CA PHE A 308 14.53 5.14 -6.52
C PHE A 308 14.17 4.49 -7.87
N LEU A 309 13.20 5.02 -8.60
CA LEU A 309 12.91 4.56 -9.96
C LEU A 309 14.07 4.86 -10.91
N THR A 310 14.22 4.04 -11.93
CA THR A 310 15.31 4.13 -12.91
C THR A 310 15.28 5.45 -13.68
N GLY A 311 16.44 6.00 -13.93
CA GLY A 311 16.60 7.22 -14.73
C GLY A 311 15.96 8.44 -14.07
N SER A 312 15.04 9.10 -14.78
CA SER A 312 14.35 10.33 -14.32
C SER A 312 12.88 10.11 -13.96
N ASP A 313 12.43 8.87 -13.82
CA ASP A 313 11.00 8.55 -13.71
C ASP A 313 10.36 9.10 -12.45
N SER A 314 11.05 9.07 -11.31
CA SER A 314 10.57 9.72 -10.08
C SER A 314 10.29 11.21 -10.29
N GLY A 315 11.20 11.92 -10.95
CA GLY A 315 11.05 13.34 -11.26
C GLY A 315 9.94 13.62 -12.29
N LYS A 316 9.82 12.77 -13.32
CA LYS A 316 8.74 12.88 -14.33
C LYS A 316 7.37 12.69 -13.70
N LEU A 317 7.22 11.68 -12.83
CA LEU A 317 5.97 11.44 -12.10
C LEU A 317 5.58 12.65 -11.25
N ALA A 318 6.51 13.17 -10.46
CA ALA A 318 6.27 14.34 -9.64
C ALA A 318 5.91 15.58 -10.47
N GLU A 319 6.58 15.81 -11.60
CA GLU A 319 6.29 16.94 -12.50
C GLU A 319 4.88 16.84 -13.13
N ILE A 320 4.43 15.65 -13.49
CA ILE A 320 3.05 15.43 -13.98
C ILE A 320 2.02 15.75 -12.89
N CYS A 321 2.34 15.46 -11.64
CA CYS A 321 1.45 15.65 -10.48
C CYS A 321 1.58 17.04 -9.81
N LYS A 322 2.43 17.94 -10.31
CA LYS A 322 2.80 19.20 -9.63
C LYS A 322 1.65 20.16 -9.34
N ASP A 323 0.59 20.12 -10.16
CA ASP A 323 -0.57 21.01 -10.00
C ASP A 323 -1.53 20.53 -8.88
N PHE A 324 -1.40 19.28 -8.43
CA PHE A 324 -2.16 18.77 -7.31
C PHE A 324 -1.56 19.26 -5.99
N LYS A 325 -2.41 19.69 -5.06
CA LYS A 325 -1.95 20.19 -3.76
C LYS A 325 -1.51 19.09 -2.79
N ASN A 326 -2.05 17.90 -2.95
CA ASN A 326 -1.83 16.78 -2.04
C ASN A 326 -1.72 15.48 -2.83
N VAL A 327 -0.52 14.96 -2.97
CA VAL A 327 -0.21 13.74 -3.71
C VAL A 327 0.34 12.70 -2.75
N HIS A 328 -0.37 11.59 -2.63
CA HIS A 328 0.09 10.42 -1.89
C HIS A 328 0.54 9.35 -2.87
N VAL A 329 1.80 8.95 -2.79
CA VAL A 329 2.30 7.74 -3.45
C VAL A 329 2.20 6.60 -2.44
N ILE A 330 1.66 5.46 -2.86
CA ILE A 330 1.58 4.26 -2.02
C ILE A 330 2.28 3.10 -2.72
N SER A 331 3.21 2.44 -2.02
CA SER A 331 4.07 1.38 -2.56
C SER A 331 4.30 0.23 -1.57
N GLY A 332 4.80 -0.89 -2.07
CA GLY A 332 5.18 -2.10 -1.32
C GLY A 332 6.63 -2.51 -1.58
N HIS A 333 6.85 -3.76 -2.04
CA HIS A 333 8.11 -4.30 -2.56
C HIS A 333 9.24 -4.48 -1.54
N THR A 334 9.44 -3.52 -0.65
CA THR A 334 10.60 -3.51 0.25
C THR A 334 10.44 -4.43 1.46
N HIS A 335 9.20 -4.82 1.77
CA HIS A 335 8.83 -5.55 2.99
C HIS A 335 9.22 -4.82 4.28
N TYR A 336 9.16 -3.48 4.27
CA TYR A 336 9.30 -2.65 5.47
C TYR A 336 8.49 -1.35 5.35
N ASN A 337 8.17 -0.73 6.49
CA ASN A 337 7.47 0.55 6.53
C ASN A 337 8.44 1.72 6.35
N LEU A 338 8.04 2.68 5.53
CA LEU A 338 8.81 3.90 5.33
C LEU A 338 7.90 5.04 4.84
N PHE A 339 8.09 6.24 5.38
CA PHE A 339 7.53 7.46 4.82
C PHE A 339 8.63 8.31 4.19
N SER A 340 8.41 8.75 2.94
CA SER A 340 9.36 9.59 2.21
C SER A 340 8.73 10.92 1.82
N HIS A 341 9.43 12.02 2.11
CA HIS A 341 9.03 13.37 1.76
C HIS A 341 10.11 13.98 0.85
N PRO A 342 9.97 13.88 -0.49
CA PRO A 342 10.97 14.44 -1.40
C PRO A 342 10.97 15.97 -1.33
N THR A 343 12.07 16.56 -0.87
CA THR A 343 12.16 18.02 -0.63
C THR A 343 11.95 18.87 -1.86
N SER A 344 12.25 18.34 -3.05
CA SER A 344 12.02 19.02 -4.34
C SER A 344 10.55 19.05 -4.75
N TYR A 345 9.69 18.24 -4.11
CA TYR A 345 8.28 18.09 -4.44
C TYR A 345 7.44 18.09 -3.16
N PRO A 346 7.28 19.26 -2.52
CA PRO A 346 6.66 19.36 -1.17
C PRO A 346 5.18 19.00 -1.12
N ASN A 347 4.52 18.88 -2.26
CA ASN A 347 3.15 18.38 -2.38
C ASN A 347 3.07 16.85 -2.42
N VAL A 348 4.20 16.13 -2.43
CA VAL A 348 4.29 14.67 -2.55
C VAL A 348 4.73 14.05 -1.24
N MET A 349 4.02 13.01 -0.83
CA MET A 349 4.35 12.12 0.28
C MET A 349 4.25 10.68 -0.19
N GLU A 350 5.24 9.85 0.11
CA GLU A 350 5.18 8.42 -0.20
C GLU A 350 5.05 7.58 1.07
N HIS A 351 4.15 6.59 0.99
CA HIS A 351 3.87 5.57 1.99
C HIS A 351 4.35 4.23 1.44
N ASN A 352 5.52 3.79 1.81
CA ASN A 352 5.96 2.43 1.55
C ASN A 352 5.49 1.53 2.69
N ILE A 353 4.67 0.54 2.37
CA ILE A 353 3.93 -0.27 3.35
C ILE A 353 4.62 -1.63 3.48
N ALA A 354 4.82 -2.07 4.73
CA ALA A 354 5.39 -3.37 5.03
C ALA A 354 4.47 -4.53 4.57
N ALA A 355 5.09 -5.68 4.33
CA ALA A 355 4.45 -6.82 3.67
C ALA A 355 3.39 -7.51 4.54
N ILE A 356 2.28 -7.94 3.91
CA ILE A 356 1.32 -8.88 4.51
C ILE A 356 2.03 -10.17 4.91
N CYS A 357 2.91 -10.68 4.04
CA CYS A 357 3.64 -11.94 4.28
C CYS A 357 4.79 -11.79 5.29
N ALA A 358 5.02 -10.59 5.85
CA ALA A 358 6.18 -10.31 6.69
C ALA A 358 7.50 -10.71 5.99
N THR A 359 8.26 -11.65 6.54
CA THR A 359 9.44 -12.24 5.90
C THR A 359 9.02 -13.49 5.11
N TRP A 360 8.24 -13.29 4.01
CA TRP A 360 7.79 -14.36 3.10
C TRP A 360 7.18 -15.56 3.83
N TRP A 361 6.40 -15.29 4.88
CA TRP A 361 5.73 -16.28 5.76
C TRP A 361 6.68 -17.14 6.61
N TRP A 362 8.02 -16.93 6.50
CA TRP A 362 8.99 -17.73 7.23
C TRP A 362 8.91 -17.55 8.75
N THR A 363 8.83 -16.30 9.22
CA THR A 363 8.81 -16.01 10.67
C THR A 363 7.55 -16.60 11.32
N GLY A 364 6.38 -16.45 10.69
CA GLY A 364 5.15 -17.08 11.15
C GLY A 364 5.23 -18.59 11.15
N ASN A 365 5.84 -19.21 10.13
CA ASN A 365 6.02 -20.67 10.05
C ASN A 365 7.00 -21.21 11.11
N MET A 366 8.05 -20.46 11.45
CA MET A 366 9.11 -20.92 12.35
C MET A 366 8.77 -20.73 13.83
N ASN A 367 8.11 -19.64 14.19
CA ASN A 367 7.89 -19.26 15.59
C ASN A 367 6.55 -18.58 15.88
N GLY A 368 5.68 -18.44 14.90
CA GLY A 368 4.33 -17.89 15.06
C GLY A 368 4.25 -16.35 15.02
N HIS A 369 5.37 -15.65 14.88
CA HIS A 369 5.40 -14.19 14.77
C HIS A 369 5.59 -13.74 13.33
N HIS A 370 4.71 -12.90 12.82
CA HIS A 370 4.84 -12.30 11.48
C HIS A 370 5.65 -11.01 11.59
N VAL A 371 6.96 -11.08 11.40
CA VAL A 371 7.89 -9.94 11.54
C VAL A 371 8.55 -9.64 10.21
N CYS A 372 8.44 -8.41 9.75
CA CYS A 372 9.10 -7.87 8.57
C CYS A 372 10.58 -7.59 8.83
N ARG A 373 11.36 -7.43 7.75
CA ARG A 373 12.82 -7.26 7.80
C ARG A 373 13.30 -6.05 8.62
N ASP A 374 12.45 -5.04 8.76
CA ASP A 374 12.66 -3.83 9.56
C ASP A 374 12.18 -3.97 11.02
N GLY A 375 11.67 -5.14 11.39
CA GLY A 375 11.09 -5.41 12.67
C GLY A 375 9.62 -4.99 12.82
N SER A 376 9.00 -4.33 11.84
CA SER A 376 7.55 -4.11 11.83
C SER A 376 6.82 -5.45 11.82
N PRO A 377 5.65 -5.58 12.45
CA PRO A 377 4.83 -6.77 12.24
C PRO A 377 4.35 -6.82 10.79
N GLY A 378 4.13 -8.02 10.23
CA GLY A 378 3.38 -8.17 8.98
C GLY A 378 2.02 -7.50 9.10
N GLY A 379 1.60 -6.72 8.09
CA GLY A 379 0.43 -5.88 8.30
C GLY A 379 -0.10 -5.15 7.08
N TYR A 380 -0.87 -4.12 7.35
CA TYR A 380 -1.52 -3.26 6.38
C TYR A 380 -1.71 -1.84 6.93
N SER A 381 -1.86 -0.88 6.04
CA SER A 381 -2.29 0.47 6.41
C SER A 381 -3.81 0.59 6.31
N LEU A 382 -4.46 1.06 7.36
CA LEU A 382 -5.90 1.36 7.38
C LEU A 382 -6.09 2.86 7.21
N TRP A 383 -6.66 3.26 6.08
CA TRP A 383 -6.98 4.65 5.80
C TRP A 383 -8.44 4.93 6.12
N GLN A 384 -8.68 6.11 6.68
CA GLN A 384 -10.00 6.68 6.91
C GLN A 384 -10.11 7.93 6.05
N VAL A 385 -11.08 7.92 5.13
CA VAL A 385 -11.31 9.06 4.23
C VAL A 385 -12.67 9.66 4.56
N GLN A 386 -12.67 10.97 4.80
CA GLN A 386 -13.87 11.77 5.03
C GLN A 386 -13.87 12.93 4.03
N CYS A 387 -14.65 12.78 2.97
CA CYS A 387 -14.64 13.64 1.79
C CYS A 387 -13.25 13.69 1.12
N ASP A 388 -12.37 14.59 1.56
CA ASP A 388 -11.01 14.80 1.05
C ASP A 388 -9.94 14.78 2.14
N LYS A 389 -10.32 14.43 3.37
CA LYS A 389 -9.40 14.30 4.49
C LYS A 389 -9.01 12.86 4.67
N LEU A 390 -7.71 12.59 4.58
CA LEU A 390 -7.13 11.27 4.74
C LEU A 390 -6.45 11.18 6.11
N GLN A 391 -6.72 10.08 6.81
CA GLN A 391 -6.00 9.68 8.01
C GLN A 391 -5.63 8.21 7.87
N TRP A 392 -4.52 7.79 8.43
CA TRP A 392 -4.05 6.40 8.32
C TRP A 392 -3.41 5.92 9.62
N LYS A 393 -3.43 4.59 9.77
CA LYS A 393 -2.78 3.88 10.86
C LYS A 393 -2.28 2.53 10.34
N TYR A 394 -1.07 2.15 10.71
CA TYR A 394 -0.58 0.79 10.44
C TYR A 394 -1.21 -0.20 11.40
N LYS A 395 -1.55 -1.40 10.92
CA LYS A 395 -2.13 -2.48 11.71
C LYS A 395 -1.47 -3.82 11.38
N SER A 396 -1.16 -4.58 12.44
CA SER A 396 -0.64 -5.94 12.33
C SER A 396 -1.73 -6.91 11.86
N ILE A 397 -1.33 -7.96 11.13
CA ILE A 397 -2.18 -9.14 10.85
C ILE A 397 -2.30 -10.08 12.05
N GLU A 398 -1.56 -9.86 13.12
CA GLU A 398 -1.68 -10.58 14.38
C GLU A 398 -2.75 -9.95 15.28
N GLN A 399 -3.14 -10.68 16.34
CA GLN A 399 -4.23 -10.25 17.23
C GLN A 399 -3.99 -8.92 17.95
N ASN A 400 -2.74 -8.45 18.00
CA ASN A 400 -2.37 -7.20 18.69
C ASN A 400 -2.28 -6.00 17.73
N GLY A 401 -3.28 -5.82 16.87
CA GLY A 401 -3.32 -4.74 15.86
C GLY A 401 -3.22 -3.30 16.38
N ASP A 402 -3.25 -3.09 17.70
CA ASP A 402 -3.08 -1.78 18.34
C ASP A 402 -1.64 -1.50 18.79
N MET A 403 -0.75 -2.48 18.74
CA MET A 403 0.67 -2.30 18.99
C MET A 403 1.30 -1.47 17.87
N GLN A 404 1.84 -0.29 18.19
CA GLN A 404 2.43 0.63 17.21
C GLN A 404 3.95 0.73 17.32
N MET A 405 4.54 0.11 18.34
CA MET A 405 5.97 0.13 18.56
C MET A 405 6.40 -1.13 19.33
N ARG A 406 7.69 -1.44 19.31
CA ARG A 406 8.32 -2.48 20.13
C ARG A 406 9.49 -1.88 20.88
N ILE A 407 9.51 -2.08 22.21
CA ILE A 407 10.53 -1.52 23.11
C ILE A 407 11.48 -2.66 23.54
N TYR A 408 12.77 -2.38 23.57
CA TYR A 408 13.83 -3.33 23.92
C TYR A 408 14.64 -2.84 25.10
N ASP A 409 14.82 -3.67 26.12
CA ASP A 409 15.88 -3.49 27.12
C ASP A 409 17.19 -3.98 26.52
N MET A 410 18.03 -3.06 26.05
CA MET A 410 19.27 -3.43 25.37
C MET A 410 20.30 -4.07 26.28
N ASN A 411 20.17 -4.01 27.61
CA ASN A 411 21.03 -4.80 28.52
C ASN A 411 20.82 -6.30 28.31
N THR A 412 19.56 -6.75 28.23
CA THR A 412 19.23 -8.17 28.03
C THR A 412 19.45 -8.62 26.57
N VAL A 413 19.20 -7.75 25.59
CA VAL A 413 19.58 -8.02 24.18
C VAL A 413 21.07 -8.22 24.05
N LYS A 414 21.86 -7.33 24.62
CA LYS A 414 23.33 -7.39 24.65
C LYS A 414 23.82 -8.68 25.28
N GLU A 415 23.27 -9.07 26.45
CA GLU A 415 23.59 -10.32 27.13
C GLU A 415 23.25 -11.52 26.26
N TYR A 416 22.09 -11.54 25.62
CA TYR A 416 21.67 -12.61 24.72
C TYR A 416 22.66 -12.79 23.57
N PHE A 417 23.03 -11.73 22.86
CA PHE A 417 23.97 -11.80 21.74
C PHE A 417 25.41 -12.15 22.19
N ALA A 418 25.77 -11.85 23.41
CA ALA A 418 27.08 -12.22 23.99
C ALA A 418 27.14 -13.67 24.49
N THR A 419 26.02 -14.30 24.86
CA THR A 419 26.00 -15.61 25.51
C THR A 419 25.43 -16.71 24.62
N ASN A 420 24.45 -16.42 23.76
CA ASN A 420 23.81 -17.40 22.90
C ASN A 420 24.75 -17.86 21.77
N ASP A 421 24.91 -19.20 21.62
CA ASP A 421 25.86 -19.77 20.68
C ASP A 421 25.49 -19.54 19.20
N ASP A 422 24.19 -19.51 18.87
CA ASP A 422 23.75 -19.28 17.49
C ASP A 422 23.93 -17.79 17.11
N ALA A 423 23.73 -16.86 18.06
CA ALA A 423 24.04 -15.46 17.87
C ALA A 423 25.55 -15.24 17.63
N LYS A 424 26.42 -15.91 18.41
CA LYS A 424 27.87 -15.89 18.20
C LYS A 424 28.26 -16.45 16.83
N LYS A 425 27.68 -17.59 16.41
CA LYS A 425 27.92 -18.18 15.08
C LYS A 425 27.49 -17.24 13.97
N MET A 426 26.30 -16.62 14.10
CA MET A 426 25.79 -15.66 13.13
C MET A 426 26.74 -14.46 13.00
N LEU A 427 27.11 -13.80 14.09
CA LEU A 427 28.01 -12.63 14.10
C LEU A 427 29.41 -12.97 13.58
N ALA A 428 29.93 -14.17 13.86
CA ALA A 428 31.22 -14.62 13.33
C ALA A 428 31.17 -14.81 11.80
N LYS A 429 30.05 -15.27 11.26
CA LYS A 429 29.86 -15.49 9.82
C LYS A 429 29.49 -14.21 9.07
N TYR A 430 28.67 -13.35 9.65
CA TYR A 430 28.10 -12.16 9.04
C TYR A 430 28.50 -10.91 9.80
N THR A 431 29.76 -10.48 9.61
CA THR A 431 30.39 -9.40 10.36
C THR A 431 29.78 -8.00 10.12
N SER A 432 28.95 -7.86 9.08
CA SER A 432 28.18 -6.62 8.80
C SER A 432 26.90 -6.49 9.61
N ARG A 433 26.50 -7.54 10.35
CA ARG A 433 25.30 -7.50 11.19
C ARG A 433 25.49 -6.68 12.44
N SER A 434 24.40 -6.09 12.93
CA SER A 434 24.41 -5.32 14.17
C SER A 434 24.87 -6.19 15.33
N ASN A 435 25.98 -5.76 15.95
CA ASN A 435 26.51 -6.36 17.15
C ASN A 435 26.23 -5.44 18.35
N TYR A 436 25.20 -5.75 19.09
CA TYR A 436 24.73 -4.96 20.23
C TYR A 436 25.67 -5.00 21.43
N ALA A 437 26.69 -5.87 21.44
CA ALA A 437 27.63 -6.04 22.55
C ALA A 437 28.43 -4.75 22.88
N SER A 438 28.61 -3.87 21.90
CA SER A 438 29.31 -2.59 22.07
C SER A 438 28.44 -1.44 22.60
N LEU A 439 27.12 -1.67 22.71
CA LEU A 439 26.22 -0.63 23.21
C LEU A 439 26.52 -0.30 24.66
N ALA A 440 26.35 0.98 25.00
CA ALA A 440 26.47 1.43 26.38
C ALA A 440 25.38 0.80 27.26
N ASP A 441 25.76 0.44 28.50
CA ASP A 441 24.79 -0.06 29.48
C ASP A 441 23.63 0.91 29.70
N ASN A 442 22.48 0.39 30.10
CA ASN A 442 21.25 1.16 30.31
C ASN A 442 20.74 1.89 29.05
N THR A 443 20.92 1.28 27.90
CA THR A 443 20.31 1.70 26.64
C THR A 443 18.97 0.99 26.45
N VAL A 444 17.97 1.73 25.97
CA VAL A 444 16.69 1.19 25.51
C VAL A 444 16.51 1.55 24.06
N TYR A 445 16.14 0.58 23.23
CA TYR A 445 15.73 0.83 21.85
C TYR A 445 14.22 0.78 21.74
N VAL A 446 13.67 1.55 20.81
CA VAL A 446 12.28 1.43 20.41
C VAL A 446 12.20 1.46 18.89
N ASN A 447 11.45 0.52 18.33
CA ASN A 447 11.06 0.47 16.93
C ASN A 447 9.62 0.97 16.82
N ILE A 448 9.38 2.11 16.15
CA ILE A 448 8.04 2.70 15.94
C ILE A 448 7.63 2.39 14.50
N PHE A 449 6.73 1.42 14.31
CA PHE A 449 6.53 0.69 13.05
C PHE A 449 6.21 1.55 11.82
N ALA A 450 5.44 2.61 11.98
CA ALA A 450 5.05 3.51 10.88
C ALA A 450 5.37 4.97 11.22
N TYR A 451 6.56 5.19 11.81
CA TYR A 451 7.01 6.52 12.21
C TYR A 451 7.17 7.46 11.01
N ASP A 452 6.66 8.66 11.16
CA ASP A 452 6.91 9.77 10.24
C ASP A 452 7.58 10.95 10.96
N ASN A 453 8.21 11.85 10.18
CA ASN A 453 9.09 12.90 10.70
C ASN A 453 8.39 13.94 11.59
N ASP A 454 7.09 14.15 11.43
CA ASP A 454 6.29 15.07 12.23
C ASP A 454 5.69 14.44 13.50
N TRP A 455 5.94 13.15 13.73
CA TRP A 455 5.49 12.48 14.94
C TRP A 455 6.31 12.92 16.15
N LYS A 456 5.63 13.08 17.29
CA LYS A 456 6.27 13.42 18.55
C LYS A 456 6.57 12.17 19.36
N VAL A 457 7.85 11.96 19.72
CA VAL A 457 8.30 10.85 20.55
C VAL A 457 8.75 11.36 21.90
N GLU A 458 8.13 10.88 22.99
CA GLU A 458 8.45 11.21 24.38
C GLU A 458 8.78 9.92 25.13
N ALA A 459 9.90 9.90 25.84
CA ALA A 459 10.37 8.76 26.61
C ALA A 459 10.51 9.14 28.09
N PHE A 460 10.16 8.22 28.98
CA PHE A 460 10.22 8.39 30.43
C PHE A 460 10.86 7.16 31.07
N GLU A 461 11.81 7.38 31.97
CA GLU A 461 12.33 6.41 32.93
C GLU A 461 11.66 6.67 34.27
N GLY A 462 10.72 5.82 34.67
CA GLY A 462 9.75 6.17 35.73
C GLY A 462 9.02 7.45 35.35
N GLU A 463 9.14 8.48 36.19
CA GLU A 463 8.56 9.81 35.93
C GLU A 463 9.55 10.78 35.24
N THR A 464 10.81 10.39 35.10
CA THR A 464 11.88 11.26 34.56
C THR A 464 11.89 11.21 33.04
N ARG A 465 11.71 12.37 32.41
CA ARG A 465 11.80 12.49 30.94
C ARG A 465 13.22 12.21 30.47
N ARG A 466 13.34 11.43 29.37
CA ARG A 466 14.59 11.08 28.68
C ARG A 466 14.55 11.55 27.24
N THR A 467 15.72 11.77 26.66
CA THR A 467 15.84 12.08 25.23
C THR A 467 15.75 10.78 24.44
N ALA A 468 14.82 10.73 23.47
CA ALA A 468 14.77 9.71 22.44
C ALA A 468 15.51 10.23 21.20
N THR A 469 16.59 9.58 20.81
CA THR A 469 17.40 9.96 19.64
C THR A 469 17.12 8.99 18.51
N ARG A 470 16.70 9.50 17.35
CA ARG A 470 16.48 8.66 16.16
C ARG A 470 17.81 8.05 15.68
N ILE A 471 17.78 6.76 15.40
CA ILE A 471 18.93 5.98 14.94
C ILE A 471 18.53 5.14 13.71
N CYS A 472 19.54 4.64 13.01
CA CYS A 472 19.37 3.56 12.04
C CYS A 472 20.11 2.34 12.55
N ASP A 473 19.37 1.24 12.77
CA ASP A 473 19.96 -0.04 13.20
C ASP A 473 19.07 -1.20 12.72
N GLU A 474 19.54 -2.43 12.83
CA GLU A 474 18.74 -3.63 12.61
C GLU A 474 17.83 -3.87 13.83
N ASP A 475 16.64 -4.43 13.57
CA ASP A 475 15.72 -4.79 14.65
C ASP A 475 16.15 -6.13 15.29
N PRO A 476 16.43 -6.17 16.61
CA PRO A 476 16.89 -7.40 17.24
C PRO A 476 15.84 -8.50 17.28
N PHE A 477 14.55 -8.17 17.28
CA PHE A 477 13.48 -9.17 17.29
C PHE A 477 13.33 -9.88 15.94
N HIS A 478 13.52 -9.17 14.83
CA HIS A 478 13.59 -9.84 13.53
C HIS A 478 14.77 -10.81 13.44
N SER A 479 15.95 -10.41 13.92
CA SER A 479 17.10 -11.33 14.00
C SER A 479 16.79 -12.56 14.85
N LEU A 480 16.08 -12.41 15.96
CA LEU A 480 15.62 -13.52 16.81
C LEU A 480 14.62 -14.43 16.09
N CYS A 481 13.70 -13.86 15.32
CA CYS A 481 12.64 -14.60 14.64
C CYS A 481 13.06 -15.26 13.33
N TYR A 482 14.06 -14.72 12.62
CA TYR A 482 14.49 -15.23 11.32
C TYR A 482 15.98 -15.57 11.26
N ASP A 483 16.89 -14.61 11.46
CA ASP A 483 18.32 -14.80 11.15
C ASP A 483 18.93 -15.94 12.00
N LEU A 484 18.71 -15.91 13.31
CA LEU A 484 19.27 -16.89 14.24
C LEU A 484 18.73 -18.31 14.00
N PRO A 485 17.40 -18.54 13.92
CA PRO A 485 16.87 -19.87 13.63
C PRO A 485 17.34 -20.43 12.28
N ARG A 486 17.52 -19.56 11.27
CA ARG A 486 18.02 -20.00 9.95
C ARG A 486 19.48 -20.40 10.02
N VAL A 487 20.32 -19.62 10.67
CA VAL A 487 21.74 -19.97 10.87
C VAL A 487 21.87 -21.25 11.71
N ALA A 488 21.07 -21.40 12.76
CA ALA A 488 21.06 -22.61 13.59
C ALA A 488 20.67 -23.87 12.79
N SER A 489 19.63 -23.79 11.95
CA SER A 489 19.08 -24.94 11.22
C SER A 489 19.82 -25.29 9.92
N THR A 490 20.32 -24.29 9.18
CA THR A 490 20.91 -24.47 7.84
C THR A 490 22.34 -23.95 7.69
N GLY A 491 22.90 -23.37 8.75
CA GLY A 491 24.22 -22.72 8.74
C GLY A 491 24.28 -21.39 8.01
N SER A 492 23.16 -20.93 7.43
CA SER A 492 23.08 -19.65 6.71
C SER A 492 21.64 -19.16 6.57
N TYR A 493 21.46 -17.89 6.20
CA TYR A 493 20.16 -17.32 5.80
C TYR A 493 20.26 -16.76 4.38
N THR A 494 19.11 -16.54 3.74
CA THR A 494 19.02 -15.82 2.47
C THR A 494 19.11 -14.32 2.74
N GLY A 495 20.01 -13.61 2.05
CA GLY A 495 20.27 -12.19 2.28
C GLY A 495 19.03 -11.30 2.10
N ASP A 496 18.19 -11.63 1.09
CA ASP A 496 16.95 -10.88 0.83
C ASP A 496 15.91 -11.01 1.97
N PHE A 497 16.01 -12.03 2.79
CA PHE A 497 15.10 -12.27 3.93
C PHE A 497 15.66 -11.78 5.27
N ALA A 498 16.95 -11.48 5.31
CA ALA A 498 17.63 -11.09 6.52
C ALA A 498 17.19 -9.73 7.06
N SER A 499 17.41 -9.49 8.35
CA SER A 499 17.19 -8.18 8.98
C SER A 499 17.82 -7.06 8.16
N THR A 500 17.12 -5.96 8.05
CA THR A 500 17.61 -4.76 7.37
C THR A 500 17.66 -3.58 8.32
N THR A 501 18.63 -2.71 8.12
CA THR A 501 18.70 -1.45 8.85
C THR A 501 17.43 -0.64 8.58
N THR A 502 16.78 -0.18 9.65
CA THR A 502 15.61 0.69 9.59
C THR A 502 15.86 2.05 10.23
N CYS A 503 15.17 3.09 9.76
CA CYS A 503 15.28 4.48 10.21
C CYS A 503 14.15 4.94 11.12
N HIS A 504 13.26 4.05 11.53
CA HIS A 504 12.18 4.34 12.48
C HIS A 504 12.47 3.79 13.88
N MET A 505 13.75 3.62 14.20
CA MET A 505 14.23 3.26 15.52
C MET A 505 14.75 4.46 16.31
N PHE A 506 14.61 4.37 17.63
CA PHE A 506 15.10 5.37 18.57
C PHE A 506 15.90 4.72 19.68
N SER A 507 16.95 5.42 20.13
CA SER A 507 17.78 5.05 21.27
C SER A 507 17.52 6.01 22.43
N ILE A 508 17.33 5.45 23.62
CA ILE A 508 17.09 6.18 24.87
C ILE A 508 18.16 5.73 25.88
N LYS A 509 18.88 6.69 26.44
CA LYS A 509 19.80 6.44 27.54
C LYS A 509 19.07 6.60 28.86
N THR A 510 19.07 5.55 29.70
CA THR A 510 18.50 5.55 31.05
C THR A 510 19.62 5.62 32.11
N ASN A 511 19.26 5.99 33.34
CA ASN A 511 20.22 6.05 34.46
C ASN A 511 20.34 4.70 35.17
N ALA A 512 19.24 3.94 35.24
CA ALA A 512 19.19 2.66 35.96
C ALA A 512 18.82 1.50 35.02
N ALA A 513 19.24 0.30 35.40
CA ALA A 513 18.96 -0.92 34.63
C ALA A 513 17.57 -1.50 34.93
N ASN A 514 16.94 -1.13 36.03
CA ASN A 514 15.73 -1.76 36.57
C ASN A 514 14.52 -0.81 36.69
N THR A 515 14.66 0.44 36.26
CA THR A 515 13.52 1.38 36.25
C THR A 515 12.68 1.16 35.00
N PRO A 516 11.33 1.07 35.12
CA PRO A 516 10.45 0.96 33.97
C PRO A 516 10.64 2.08 32.98
N VAL A 517 10.44 1.79 31.69
CA VAL A 517 10.50 2.79 30.62
C VAL A 517 9.14 2.85 29.91
N THR A 518 8.62 4.06 29.76
CA THR A 518 7.37 4.36 29.06
C THR A 518 7.65 5.25 27.86
N LEU A 519 7.09 4.89 26.72
CA LEU A 519 7.06 5.68 25.50
C LEU A 519 5.66 6.25 25.29
N ARG A 520 5.61 7.52 24.91
CA ARG A 520 4.40 8.20 24.47
C ARG A 520 4.68 8.79 23.10
N VAL A 521 4.00 8.26 22.09
CA VAL A 521 4.14 8.68 20.70
C VAL A 521 2.84 9.34 20.25
N THR A 522 2.94 10.52 19.63
CA THR A 522 1.78 11.22 19.06
C THR A 522 1.98 11.33 17.56
N ASP A 523 1.03 10.82 16.78
CA ASP A 523 1.09 10.87 15.32
C ASP A 523 0.63 12.23 14.76
N SER A 524 0.72 12.40 13.42
CA SER A 524 0.30 13.61 12.70
C SER A 524 -1.18 13.96 12.87
N PHE A 525 -2.01 13.00 13.29
CA PHE A 525 -3.45 13.18 13.49
C PHE A 525 -3.82 13.47 14.94
N GLY A 526 -2.83 13.48 15.84
CA GLY A 526 -3.02 13.70 17.27
C GLY A 526 -3.42 12.44 18.03
N ASN A 527 -3.35 11.24 17.43
CA ASN A 527 -3.52 10.00 18.17
C ASN A 527 -2.31 9.77 19.07
N VAL A 528 -2.56 9.30 20.28
CA VAL A 528 -1.51 9.06 21.28
C VAL A 528 -1.40 7.57 21.55
N TYR A 529 -0.20 7.03 21.35
CA TYR A 529 0.16 5.64 21.62
C TYR A 529 1.07 5.61 22.85
N VAL A 530 0.70 4.85 23.87
CA VAL A 530 1.48 4.69 25.09
C VAL A 530 1.85 3.24 25.25
N GLN A 531 3.13 2.96 25.46
CA GLN A 531 3.60 1.61 25.69
C GLN A 531 4.73 1.62 26.71
N SER A 532 4.76 0.63 27.61
CA SER A 532 5.76 0.54 28.67
C SER A 532 6.34 -0.86 28.82
N ILE A 533 7.53 -0.91 29.36
CA ILE A 533 8.22 -2.15 29.77
C ILE A 533 8.70 -2.06 31.21
N GLN A 534 8.59 -3.17 31.94
CA GLN A 534 9.32 -3.41 33.18
C GLN A 534 10.76 -3.81 32.84
N ARG A 535 11.72 -3.47 33.69
CA ARG A 535 13.14 -3.78 33.49
C ARG A 535 13.73 -4.43 34.74
N PRO A 536 14.64 -5.44 34.58
CA PRO A 536 15.12 -5.99 33.30
C PRO A 536 14.01 -6.76 32.57
N MET A 537 13.92 -6.61 31.24
CA MET A 537 12.96 -7.32 30.39
C MET A 537 13.68 -8.43 29.61
N PRO A 538 13.33 -9.72 29.80
CA PRO A 538 13.94 -10.82 29.05
C PRO A 538 13.82 -10.64 27.53
N PHE A 539 14.87 -10.95 26.79
CA PHE A 539 14.88 -10.96 25.34
C PHE A 539 14.68 -12.40 24.81
N ASP A 540 13.46 -12.70 24.43
CA ASP A 540 13.05 -13.98 23.83
C ASP A 540 11.81 -13.77 22.95
N ILE A 541 11.28 -14.84 22.33
CA ILE A 541 10.13 -14.77 21.41
C ILE A 541 8.82 -14.29 22.07
N ASN A 542 8.73 -14.28 23.40
CA ASN A 542 7.56 -13.76 24.12
C ASN A 542 7.70 -12.28 24.50
N LEU A 543 8.69 -11.57 23.96
CA LEU A 543 8.98 -10.19 24.28
C LEU A 543 7.77 -9.26 24.15
N GLU A 544 6.95 -9.44 23.11
CA GLU A 544 5.77 -8.58 22.88
C GLU A 544 4.70 -8.74 23.97
N SER A 545 4.52 -9.95 24.49
CA SER A 545 3.54 -10.22 25.54
C SER A 545 3.87 -9.57 26.90
N ARG A 546 5.10 -9.08 27.07
CA ARG A 546 5.59 -8.40 28.28
C ARG A 546 5.51 -6.89 28.18
N GLN A 547 5.04 -6.36 27.06
CA GLN A 547 4.88 -4.93 26.86
C GLN A 547 3.45 -4.51 27.20
N GLU A 548 3.34 -3.49 28.05
CA GLU A 548 2.05 -2.95 28.47
C GLU A 548 1.62 -1.89 27.47
N ILE A 549 0.50 -2.12 26.79
CA ILE A 549 -0.10 -1.16 25.85
C ILE A 549 -1.14 -0.34 26.62
N GLY A 550 -0.90 0.97 26.71
CA GLY A 550 -1.83 1.92 27.31
C GLY A 550 -3.01 2.24 26.38
N SER A 551 -3.97 3.00 26.89
CA SER A 551 -5.11 3.45 26.09
C SER A 551 -4.64 4.30 24.90
N THR A 552 -5.00 3.88 23.70
CA THR A 552 -4.74 4.59 22.45
C THR A 552 -6.04 5.24 21.97
N SER A 553 -5.97 6.45 21.41
CA SER A 553 -7.08 6.96 20.60
C SER A 553 -7.01 6.23 19.26
N ALA A 554 -7.90 5.26 19.07
CA ALA A 554 -7.94 4.54 17.80
C ALA A 554 -8.57 5.42 16.71
N ILE A 555 -8.01 5.41 15.49
CA ILE A 555 -8.73 5.84 14.29
C ILE A 555 -9.97 4.93 14.20
N ARG A 556 -11.16 5.52 14.33
CA ARG A 556 -12.41 4.76 14.26
C ARG A 556 -12.81 4.54 12.80
N PRO A 557 -13.34 3.37 12.43
CA PRO A 557 -13.91 3.17 11.10
C PRO A 557 -14.95 4.23 10.76
N VAL A 558 -14.94 4.72 9.53
CA VAL A 558 -15.97 5.64 9.04
C VAL A 558 -17.27 4.88 8.88
N VAL A 559 -18.22 5.13 9.75
CA VAL A 559 -19.59 4.60 9.64
C VAL A 559 -20.42 5.62 8.89
N SER A 560 -20.62 5.42 7.57
CA SER A 560 -21.46 6.31 6.78
C SER A 560 -22.92 6.24 7.28
N GLY A 561 -23.52 7.39 7.55
CA GLY A 561 -24.94 7.49 7.89
C GLY A 561 -25.31 7.53 9.37
N GLN A 562 -24.38 7.45 10.30
CA GLN A 562 -24.68 7.98 11.62
C GLN A 562 -24.76 9.52 11.50
N LYS A 563 -25.98 10.05 11.34
CA LYS A 563 -26.26 11.37 11.93
C LYS A 563 -25.81 11.24 13.37
N VAL A 564 -24.68 11.83 13.70
CA VAL A 564 -24.32 12.06 15.09
C VAL A 564 -25.55 12.80 15.62
N SER A 565 -26.37 12.11 16.41
CA SER A 565 -27.42 12.78 17.15
C SER A 565 -26.65 13.76 18.01
N GLN A 566 -26.70 15.04 17.65
CA GLN A 566 -26.06 16.09 18.42
C GLN A 566 -26.85 16.19 19.72
N HIS A 567 -26.53 15.29 20.65
CA HIS A 567 -27.03 15.44 22.01
C HIS A 567 -26.42 16.72 22.57
N VAL A 568 -27.25 17.71 22.78
CA VAL A 568 -26.88 18.97 23.40
C VAL A 568 -27.18 18.83 24.88
N TYR A 569 -26.18 19.14 25.69
CA TYR A 569 -26.31 19.10 27.14
C TYR A 569 -26.23 20.53 27.73
N ASP A 570 -26.95 20.81 28.78
CA ASP A 570 -26.73 22.00 29.56
C ASP A 570 -25.44 21.88 30.41
N LEU A 571 -25.08 22.96 31.13
CA LEU A 571 -23.85 22.97 31.95
C LEU A 571 -23.93 22.04 33.17
N SER A 572 -25.11 21.51 33.49
CA SER A 572 -25.29 20.50 34.56
C SER A 572 -25.18 19.06 34.04
N GLY A 573 -24.97 18.87 32.73
CA GLY A 573 -24.86 17.56 32.09
C GLY A 573 -26.20 16.94 31.73
N ARG A 574 -27.32 17.67 31.80
CA ARG A 574 -28.65 17.20 31.39
C ARG A 574 -28.85 17.40 29.90
N GLN A 575 -29.31 16.36 29.20
CA GLN A 575 -29.63 16.43 27.76
C GLN A 575 -30.80 17.40 27.51
N VAL A 576 -30.65 18.28 26.52
CA VAL A 576 -31.60 19.31 26.14
C VAL A 576 -32.09 19.04 24.69
N GLU A 577 -33.36 18.72 24.53
CA GLU A 577 -33.94 18.42 23.21
C GLU A 577 -34.10 19.67 22.33
N THR A 578 -34.39 20.81 22.93
CA THR A 578 -34.50 22.11 22.22
C THR A 578 -33.65 23.15 22.93
N PRO A 579 -32.38 23.33 22.49
CA PRO A 579 -31.50 24.29 23.15
C PRO A 579 -31.92 25.73 22.87
N ARG A 580 -32.25 26.45 23.94
CA ARG A 580 -32.47 27.92 23.96
C ARG A 580 -31.11 28.62 23.92
N GLY A 581 -31.06 29.94 23.61
CA GLY A 581 -29.79 30.69 23.63
C GLY A 581 -29.04 30.52 24.95
N GLY A 582 -27.71 30.44 24.90
CA GLY A 582 -26.83 30.22 26.04
C GLY A 582 -25.67 29.27 25.76
N ILE A 583 -24.91 28.90 26.78
CA ILE A 583 -23.79 27.96 26.68
C ILE A 583 -24.29 26.54 26.85
N HIS A 584 -24.01 25.69 25.87
CA HIS A 584 -24.34 24.26 25.87
C HIS A 584 -23.09 23.42 25.64
N VAL A 585 -23.12 22.16 25.98
CA VAL A 585 -22.05 21.19 25.67
C VAL A 585 -22.52 20.29 24.54
N THR A 586 -21.77 20.30 23.42
CA THR A 586 -22.01 19.43 22.27
C THR A 586 -20.68 18.76 21.92
N ASN A 587 -20.68 17.44 21.81
CA ASN A 587 -19.46 16.64 21.55
C ASN A 587 -18.29 16.99 22.51
N GLY A 588 -18.60 17.16 23.80
CA GLY A 588 -17.62 17.49 24.85
C GLY A 588 -17.06 18.93 24.79
N ARG A 589 -17.58 19.81 23.91
CA ARG A 589 -17.16 21.20 23.77
C ARG A 589 -18.28 22.16 24.21
N LYS A 590 -17.89 23.25 24.90
CA LYS A 590 -18.80 24.33 25.21
C LYS A 590 -19.04 25.18 23.96
N VAL A 591 -20.30 25.33 23.57
CA VAL A 591 -20.73 26.11 22.40
C VAL A 591 -21.72 27.16 22.84
N LEU A 592 -21.47 28.43 22.48
CA LEU A 592 -22.41 29.53 22.69
C LEU A 592 -23.40 29.59 21.51
N ARG A 593 -24.70 29.38 21.78
CA ARG A 593 -25.76 29.61 20.78
C ARG A 593 -26.37 30.97 21.03
N LYS A 594 -26.36 31.82 20.00
CA LYS A 594 -27.11 33.11 20.01
C LYS A 594 -28.57 32.83 19.61
N TYR A 595 -29.51 33.67 20.13
CA TYR A 595 -30.94 33.63 19.76
C TYR A 595 -31.14 33.85 18.26
#